data_f8856d7819de2c721272239277be8b32
#
_entry.id   f8856d7819de2c721272239277be8b32
#
_cell.length_a   1.000
_cell.length_b   1.000
_cell.length_c   1.000
_cell.angle_alpha   90.00
_cell.angle_beta   90.00
_cell.angle_gamma   90.00
#
_symmetry.space_group_name_H-M   'P 1'
#
loop_
_entity.id
_entity.type
_entity.pdbx_description
1 polymer ?
#
loop_
_entity_poly.entity_id
_entity_poly.type
_entity_poly.pdbx_seq_one_letter_code
_entity_poly.pdbx_strand_id
1 'polypeptide(L)'
;MKLRIFSLLPLLSLLSCQLVAHPEHKLRHWEQASPDPDRIILTWTGNTATSQSVTWRTDTSVKEASAEIALALPKARFDEGAKSYKARTEKLELVDPAKVVVHYHSVEFSDLKPDTLYAYRVGSGDRWSEWIQFRTAKAQAAPFSFLYFGDAQNSILSFWSRIIRAAYKKAPHAAFSIHAGDLVNTAHKDREWAEWFKAGGWIHSSVPSIPVSGNHEYTNLKIDGVDKGKQLAIQWRSQFSLPPAGDLPNSLAETVYTLTYQGARIIALNSNREIETQAKWLEKVLSKNTSKWTIVTMHHPMFSSGAGRDNATNRKVLKPVIDKYKVDLLLQGHDHTYARGHTPVRMSDTKSSKIKSLYVNSVSGPKMYDFRKDGWNTYKPEGVLLARKAVKTPFFQVIDVEDDWLTYRAFMANGELYDAVRLHKLADGSKELHPWKDDLGKER
;
A
#
# COMPACT_ATOMS: atom_id res chain seq x y z
N MET A 1 -11.85 35.55 82.27
CA MET A 1 -11.83 35.61 80.82
C MET A 1 -10.84 34.55 80.35
N LYS A 2 -11.29 33.33 79.89
CA LYS A 2 -10.47 32.19 79.57
C LYS A 2 -10.35 32.10 78.00
N LEU A 3 -9.16 32.32 77.50
CA LEU A 3 -8.84 32.14 76.07
C LEU A 3 -8.73 30.64 75.76
N ARG A 4 -9.50 30.14 74.77
CA ARG A 4 -9.37 28.81 74.26
C ARG A 4 -8.57 28.92 72.94
N ILE A 5 -7.39 28.28 72.89
CA ILE A 5 -6.60 28.11 71.76
C ILE A 5 -7.10 26.87 70.97
N PHE A 6 -7.61 27.06 69.74
CA PHE A 6 -7.89 25.97 68.82
C PHE A 6 -6.64 25.66 68.00
N SER A 7 -6.10 24.46 68.16
CA SER A 7 -5.02 23.94 67.31
C SER A 7 -5.65 23.32 66.07
N LEU A 8 -5.36 23.87 64.90
CA LEU A 8 -5.66 23.22 63.61
C LEU A 8 -4.51 22.26 63.27
N LEU A 9 -4.78 20.97 63.19
CA LEU A 9 -3.94 19.98 62.52
C LEU A 9 -4.25 20.03 61.02
N PRO A 10 -3.22 20.05 60.14
CA PRO A 10 -3.46 19.87 58.72
C PRO A 10 -3.63 18.39 58.41
N LEU A 11 -4.75 18.04 57.81
CA LEU A 11 -5.03 16.74 57.21
C LEU A 11 -4.20 16.62 55.93
N LEU A 12 -3.09 15.89 55.95
CA LEU A 12 -2.38 15.45 54.75
C LEU A 12 -3.22 14.34 54.09
N SER A 13 -3.93 14.67 53.03
CA SER A 13 -4.54 13.68 52.16
C SER A 13 -3.44 13.06 51.26
N LEU A 14 -3.03 11.86 51.60
CA LEU A 14 -2.25 10.99 50.71
C LEU A 14 -3.15 10.60 49.52
N LEU A 15 -3.01 11.31 48.39
CA LEU A 15 -3.49 10.81 47.12
C LEU A 15 -2.64 9.58 46.75
N SER A 16 -3.16 8.39 47.05
CA SER A 16 -2.62 7.14 46.44
C SER A 16 -2.95 7.17 44.96
N CYS A 17 -1.95 7.46 44.13
CA CYS A 17 -2.02 7.26 42.70
C CYS A 17 -2.14 5.75 42.48
N GLN A 18 -3.34 5.21 42.38
CA GLN A 18 -3.54 3.86 41.90
C GLN A 18 -3.12 3.86 40.44
N LEU A 19 -1.96 3.28 40.17
CA LEU A 19 -1.61 2.81 38.82
C LEU A 19 -2.71 1.83 38.38
N VAL A 20 -3.65 2.32 37.59
CA VAL A 20 -4.58 1.45 36.86
C VAL A 20 -3.72 0.67 35.90
N ALA A 21 -3.35 -0.55 36.31
CA ALA A 21 -2.76 -1.50 35.38
C ALA A 21 -3.75 -1.67 34.23
N HIS A 22 -3.38 -1.23 33.03
CA HIS A 22 -4.16 -1.53 31.84
C HIS A 22 -4.28 -3.06 31.77
N PRO A 23 -5.51 -3.61 31.65
CA PRO A 23 -5.68 -5.04 31.57
C PRO A 23 -4.80 -5.55 30.42
N GLU A 24 -3.97 -6.55 30.71
CA GLU A 24 -3.15 -7.22 29.69
C GLU A 24 -4.08 -7.62 28.54
N HIS A 25 -3.80 -7.07 27.35
CA HIS A 25 -4.60 -7.37 26.17
C HIS A 25 -4.43 -8.86 25.83
N LYS A 26 -5.45 -9.66 26.12
CA LYS A 26 -5.46 -11.06 25.74
C LYS A 26 -5.49 -11.14 24.19
N LEU A 27 -4.40 -11.65 23.61
CA LEU A 27 -4.30 -11.84 22.16
C LEU A 27 -5.46 -12.70 21.64
N ARG A 28 -6.08 -12.26 20.56
CA ARG A 28 -7.10 -13.04 19.87
C ARG A 28 -6.43 -14.17 19.09
N HIS A 29 -7.16 -15.25 18.79
CA HIS A 29 -6.60 -16.42 18.09
C HIS A 29 -5.93 -16.06 16.75
N TRP A 30 -6.45 -15.09 16.00
CA TRP A 30 -5.90 -14.63 14.73
C TRP A 30 -4.73 -13.63 14.85
N GLU A 31 -4.44 -13.14 16.05
CA GLU A 31 -3.24 -12.34 16.34
C GLU A 31 -2.03 -13.24 16.58
N GLN A 32 -2.25 -14.47 17.08
CA GLN A 32 -1.24 -15.43 17.40
C GLN A 32 -0.88 -16.31 16.19
N ALA A 33 0.40 -16.56 15.99
CA ALA A 33 0.83 -17.57 15.03
C ALA A 33 0.49 -18.98 15.55
N SER A 34 0.13 -19.86 14.64
CA SER A 34 -0.14 -21.27 14.89
C SER A 34 0.58 -22.14 13.86
N PRO A 35 0.55 -23.48 13.97
CA PRO A 35 1.06 -24.33 12.91
C PRO A 35 0.30 -24.20 11.58
N ASP A 36 -0.96 -23.69 11.61
CA ASP A 36 -1.73 -23.45 10.40
C ASP A 36 -1.25 -22.16 9.71
N PRO A 37 -1.12 -22.16 8.37
CA PRO A 37 -0.66 -20.98 7.64
C PRO A 37 -1.65 -19.82 7.76
N ASP A 38 -1.12 -18.62 8.10
CA ASP A 38 -1.88 -17.39 8.13
C ASP A 38 -1.15 -16.26 7.37
N ARG A 39 -1.75 -15.07 7.28
CA ARG A 39 -1.18 -13.90 6.60
C ARG A 39 -0.69 -14.20 5.18
N ILE A 40 -1.43 -15.06 4.46
CA ILE A 40 -1.08 -15.43 3.10
C ILE A 40 -1.27 -14.20 2.18
N ILE A 41 -0.23 -13.83 1.44
CA ILE A 41 -0.26 -12.70 0.53
C ILE A 41 0.50 -12.99 -0.76
N LEU A 42 -0.07 -12.54 -1.88
CA LEU A 42 0.58 -12.55 -3.18
C LEU A 42 1.30 -11.23 -3.44
N THR A 43 2.53 -11.33 -3.95
CA THR A 43 3.36 -10.22 -4.42
C THR A 43 4.16 -10.69 -5.64
N TRP A 44 5.07 -9.88 -6.17
CA TRP A 44 5.98 -10.28 -7.24
C TRP A 44 7.43 -9.96 -6.89
N THR A 45 8.32 -10.87 -7.25
CA THR A 45 9.77 -10.66 -7.29
C THR A 45 10.28 -10.59 -8.73
N GLY A 46 9.54 -11.18 -9.66
CA GLY A 46 9.92 -11.33 -11.06
C GLY A 46 8.87 -10.86 -12.07
N ASN A 47 8.85 -11.51 -13.22
CA ASN A 47 7.96 -11.17 -14.34
C ASN A 47 6.51 -11.57 -14.02
N THR A 48 5.60 -10.59 -14.03
CA THR A 48 4.18 -10.79 -13.69
C THR A 48 3.43 -11.77 -14.60
N ALA A 49 3.94 -12.02 -15.82
CA ALA A 49 3.33 -12.97 -16.75
C ALA A 49 3.79 -14.41 -16.54
N THR A 50 4.96 -14.63 -15.92
CA THR A 50 5.56 -15.95 -15.80
C THR A 50 5.99 -16.31 -14.39
N SER A 51 5.72 -15.46 -13.39
CA SER A 51 5.99 -15.76 -11.99
C SER A 51 4.94 -15.17 -11.05
N GLN A 52 4.86 -15.72 -9.84
CA GLN A 52 4.06 -15.22 -8.73
C GLN A 52 4.74 -15.57 -7.41
N SER A 53 4.90 -14.61 -6.53
CA SER A 53 5.42 -14.85 -5.18
C SER A 53 4.28 -14.95 -4.17
N VAL A 54 4.43 -15.84 -3.21
CA VAL A 54 3.54 -15.98 -2.05
C VAL A 54 4.37 -16.01 -0.78
N THR A 55 3.89 -15.30 0.25
CA THR A 55 4.41 -15.37 1.61
C THR A 55 3.29 -15.71 2.58
N TRP A 56 3.65 -16.38 3.68
CA TRP A 56 2.73 -16.70 4.77
C TRP A 56 3.48 -16.84 6.09
N ARG A 57 2.75 -16.88 7.19
CA ARG A 57 3.30 -17.03 8.54
C ARG A 57 2.82 -18.32 9.17
N THR A 58 3.68 -18.91 10.03
CA THR A 58 3.34 -19.96 11.01
C THR A 58 4.05 -19.69 12.34
N ASP A 59 3.78 -20.50 13.35
CA ASP A 59 4.62 -20.57 14.55
C ASP A 59 5.92 -21.36 14.26
N THR A 60 6.78 -21.44 15.27
CA THR A 60 8.11 -22.07 15.15
C THR A 60 8.11 -23.60 15.16
N SER A 61 6.96 -24.24 15.34
CA SER A 61 6.84 -25.69 15.22
C SER A 61 6.97 -26.15 13.76
N VAL A 62 6.56 -25.31 12.80
CA VAL A 62 6.71 -25.56 11.37
C VAL A 62 8.09 -25.10 10.89
N LYS A 63 9.03 -26.03 10.82
CA LYS A 63 10.42 -25.76 10.40
C LYS A 63 10.61 -25.81 8.89
N GLU A 64 9.85 -26.66 8.22
CA GLU A 64 9.84 -26.82 6.76
C GLU A 64 8.43 -26.67 6.26
N ALA A 65 8.25 -25.82 5.28
CA ALA A 65 6.98 -25.56 4.65
C ALA A 65 7.09 -25.64 3.13
N SER A 66 5.95 -25.78 2.46
CA SER A 66 5.87 -25.87 1.01
C SER A 66 4.67 -25.14 0.48
N ALA A 67 4.72 -24.79 -0.79
CA ALA A 67 3.56 -24.35 -1.55
C ALA A 67 3.33 -25.33 -2.70
N GLU A 68 2.07 -25.61 -3.00
CA GLU A 68 1.68 -26.40 -4.16
C GLU A 68 0.93 -25.53 -5.15
N ILE A 69 1.11 -25.80 -6.45
CA ILE A 69 0.45 -25.08 -7.53
C ILE A 69 0.00 -26.04 -8.63
N ALA A 70 -1.20 -25.82 -9.16
CA ALA A 70 -1.77 -26.55 -10.28
C ALA A 70 -2.48 -25.59 -11.24
N LEU A 71 -2.75 -26.03 -12.47
CA LEU A 71 -3.71 -25.34 -13.32
C LEU A 71 -5.11 -25.46 -12.71
N ALA A 72 -5.83 -24.34 -12.61
CA ALA A 72 -7.20 -24.34 -12.09
C ALA A 72 -8.17 -24.88 -13.16
N LEU A 73 -8.10 -26.17 -13.42
CA LEU A 73 -8.94 -26.84 -14.40
C LEU A 73 -10.38 -27.05 -13.87
N PRO A 74 -11.39 -27.09 -14.75
CA PRO A 74 -12.80 -27.26 -14.34
C PRO A 74 -13.14 -28.71 -14.00
N LYS A 75 -12.26 -29.44 -13.31
CA LYS A 75 -12.47 -30.80 -12.85
C LYS A 75 -12.35 -30.91 -11.34
N ALA A 76 -13.06 -31.84 -10.72
CA ALA A 76 -13.09 -31.99 -9.26
C ALA A 76 -11.68 -32.20 -8.66
N ARG A 77 -10.85 -32.99 -9.33
CA ARG A 77 -9.46 -33.29 -8.92
C ARG A 77 -8.47 -32.56 -9.83
N PHE A 78 -8.59 -31.22 -9.89
CA PHE A 78 -7.66 -30.37 -10.63
C PHE A 78 -6.23 -30.41 -10.02
N ASP A 79 -6.14 -30.80 -8.76
CA ASP A 79 -4.92 -30.89 -7.95
C ASP A 79 -4.03 -32.11 -8.32
N GLU A 80 -4.55 -33.07 -9.08
CA GLU A 80 -3.74 -34.18 -9.62
C GLU A 80 -2.65 -33.63 -10.54
N GLY A 81 -1.40 -33.83 -10.15
CA GLY A 81 -0.24 -33.27 -10.87
C GLY A 81 0.16 -31.88 -10.40
N ALA A 82 -0.33 -31.43 -9.25
CA ALA A 82 0.19 -30.23 -8.61
C ALA A 82 1.69 -30.33 -8.39
N LYS A 83 2.42 -29.23 -8.66
CA LYS A 83 3.84 -29.12 -8.40
C LYS A 83 4.07 -28.56 -7.00
N SER A 84 4.97 -29.19 -6.26
CA SER A 84 5.37 -28.71 -4.92
C SER A 84 6.66 -27.91 -5.00
N TYR A 85 6.70 -26.81 -4.25
CA TYR A 85 7.86 -25.92 -4.11
C TYR A 85 8.20 -25.82 -2.63
N LYS A 86 9.47 -26.16 -2.27
CA LYS A 86 9.96 -25.97 -0.91
C LYS A 86 10.07 -24.47 -0.63
N ALA A 87 9.54 -24.03 0.53
CA ALA A 87 9.61 -22.64 0.93
C ALA A 87 10.98 -22.28 1.52
N ARG A 88 11.40 -21.04 1.31
CA ARG A 88 12.41 -20.40 2.17
C ARG A 88 11.73 -20.04 3.48
N THR A 89 12.26 -20.50 4.59
CA THR A 89 11.78 -20.20 5.94
C THR A 89 12.71 -19.21 6.62
N GLU A 90 12.14 -18.15 7.17
CA GLU A 90 12.84 -17.11 7.91
C GLU A 90 12.26 -17.01 9.32
N LYS A 91 13.15 -17.02 10.33
CA LYS A 91 12.78 -16.82 11.73
C LYS A 91 12.73 -15.33 12.02
N LEU A 92 11.63 -14.85 12.58
CA LEU A 92 11.49 -13.47 13.03
C LEU A 92 11.11 -13.44 14.53
N GLU A 93 11.90 -12.71 15.31
CA GLU A 93 11.56 -12.39 16.69
C GLU A 93 10.82 -11.05 16.73
N LEU A 94 9.59 -11.07 17.24
CA LEU A 94 8.74 -9.89 17.37
C LEU A 94 9.18 -9.04 18.57
N VAL A 95 9.07 -7.74 18.45
CA VAL A 95 9.38 -6.80 19.55
C VAL A 95 8.14 -6.31 20.28
N ASP A 96 6.94 -6.45 19.68
CA ASP A 96 5.65 -6.16 20.27
C ASP A 96 4.58 -7.12 19.70
N PRO A 97 4.15 -8.13 20.46
CA PRO A 97 4.63 -8.51 21.80
C PRO A 97 6.09 -9.04 21.77
N ALA A 98 6.89 -8.63 22.74
CA ALA A 98 8.29 -9.01 22.82
C ALA A 98 8.47 -10.52 23.05
N LYS A 99 9.59 -11.08 22.56
CA LYS A 99 10.00 -12.48 22.72
C LYS A 99 9.07 -13.51 22.08
N VAL A 100 8.12 -13.11 21.27
CA VAL A 100 7.35 -14.02 20.41
C VAL A 100 8.14 -14.25 19.14
N VAL A 101 8.39 -15.50 18.82
CA VAL A 101 9.10 -15.91 17.61
C VAL A 101 8.13 -16.57 16.66
N VAL A 102 8.19 -16.16 15.40
CA VAL A 102 7.36 -16.69 14.32
C VAL A 102 8.24 -17.11 13.14
N HIS A 103 7.70 -17.96 12.28
CA HIS A 103 8.31 -18.26 11.00
C HIS A 103 7.51 -17.60 9.87
N TYR A 104 8.23 -16.93 8.98
CA TYR A 104 7.70 -16.52 7.68
C TYR A 104 8.26 -17.44 6.60
N HIS A 105 7.40 -17.78 5.68
CA HIS A 105 7.71 -18.68 4.57
C HIS A 105 7.47 -17.96 3.26
N SER A 106 8.32 -18.19 2.27
CA SER A 106 8.16 -17.61 0.96
C SER A 106 8.46 -18.59 -0.16
N VAL A 107 7.67 -18.52 -1.23
CA VAL A 107 7.88 -19.26 -2.48
C VAL A 107 7.71 -18.30 -3.64
N GLU A 108 8.57 -18.42 -4.64
CA GLU A 108 8.35 -17.86 -5.96
C GLU A 108 8.00 -19.01 -6.92
N PHE A 109 6.78 -19.00 -7.44
CA PHE A 109 6.40 -19.84 -8.55
C PHE A 109 6.98 -19.26 -9.85
N SER A 110 7.85 -19.97 -10.50
CA SER A 110 8.47 -19.59 -11.78
C SER A 110 7.98 -20.43 -12.94
N ASP A 111 8.32 -20.02 -14.15
CA ASP A 111 8.01 -20.74 -15.40
C ASP A 111 6.51 -20.97 -15.61
N LEU A 112 5.70 -20.06 -15.10
CA LEU A 112 4.26 -20.06 -15.28
C LEU A 112 3.92 -19.66 -16.72
N LYS A 113 2.78 -20.15 -17.22
CA LYS A 113 2.23 -19.71 -18.51
C LYS A 113 1.55 -18.37 -18.35
N PRO A 114 1.75 -17.41 -19.28
CA PRO A 114 1.00 -16.16 -19.31
C PRO A 114 -0.51 -16.39 -19.46
N ASP A 115 -1.32 -15.42 -18.98
CA ASP A 115 -2.79 -15.40 -19.07
C ASP A 115 -3.45 -16.70 -18.59
N THR A 116 -2.90 -17.32 -17.56
CA THR A 116 -3.32 -18.66 -17.11
C THR A 116 -3.83 -18.59 -15.67
N LEU A 117 -4.96 -19.21 -15.43
CA LEU A 117 -5.52 -19.36 -14.08
C LEU A 117 -4.88 -20.55 -13.38
N TYR A 118 -4.25 -20.26 -12.25
CA TYR A 118 -3.64 -21.24 -11.34
C TYR A 118 -4.41 -21.33 -10.03
N ALA A 119 -4.37 -22.49 -9.42
CA ALA A 119 -4.72 -22.69 -8.01
C ALA A 119 -3.46 -23.06 -7.24
N TYR A 120 -3.29 -22.49 -6.05
CA TYR A 120 -2.19 -22.81 -5.14
C TYR A 120 -2.69 -22.98 -3.72
N ARG A 121 -1.91 -23.65 -2.90
CA ARG A 121 -2.05 -23.71 -1.45
C ARG A 121 -0.69 -23.69 -0.78
N VAL A 122 -0.66 -23.30 0.49
CA VAL A 122 0.58 -23.23 1.29
C VAL A 122 0.40 -24.02 2.57
N GLY A 123 1.46 -24.63 3.09
CA GLY A 123 1.36 -25.41 4.31
C GLY A 123 2.54 -26.31 4.58
N SER A 124 2.32 -27.30 5.46
CA SER A 124 3.31 -28.32 5.86
C SER A 124 2.59 -29.54 6.40
N GLY A 125 3.04 -30.73 6.03
CA GLY A 125 2.48 -32.00 6.51
C GLY A 125 0.99 -32.17 6.14
N ASP A 126 0.12 -32.22 7.13
CA ASP A 126 -1.33 -32.29 7.01
C ASP A 126 -2.02 -30.94 7.16
N ARG A 127 -1.27 -29.86 7.42
CA ARG A 127 -1.76 -28.49 7.67
C ARG A 127 -1.57 -27.60 6.44
N TRP A 128 -2.63 -27.52 5.63
CA TRP A 128 -2.65 -26.74 4.40
C TRP A 128 -3.71 -25.65 4.46
N SER A 129 -3.47 -24.55 3.75
CA SER A 129 -4.53 -23.60 3.43
C SER A 129 -5.54 -24.23 2.47
N GLU A 130 -6.66 -23.56 2.24
CA GLU A 130 -7.53 -23.82 1.10
C GLU A 130 -6.77 -23.66 -0.22
N TRP A 131 -7.32 -24.21 -1.32
CA TRP A 131 -6.85 -23.92 -2.66
C TRP A 131 -7.33 -22.52 -3.08
N ILE A 132 -6.39 -21.64 -3.37
CA ILE A 132 -6.59 -20.23 -3.69
C ILE A 132 -6.24 -20.01 -5.16
N GLN A 133 -6.97 -19.16 -5.87
CA GLN A 133 -6.74 -18.92 -7.28
C GLN A 133 -6.13 -17.55 -7.55
N PHE A 134 -5.23 -17.49 -8.52
CA PHE A 134 -4.75 -16.26 -9.15
C PHE A 134 -4.56 -16.47 -10.65
N ARG A 135 -4.52 -15.37 -11.41
CA ARG A 135 -4.21 -15.40 -12.84
C ARG A 135 -2.91 -14.67 -13.12
N THR A 136 -2.03 -15.27 -13.91
CA THR A 136 -0.83 -14.60 -14.44
C THR A 136 -1.20 -13.51 -15.43
N ALA A 137 -0.39 -12.45 -15.53
CA ALA A 137 -0.57 -11.40 -16.52
C ALA A 137 -0.43 -11.95 -17.94
N LYS A 138 -1.00 -11.25 -18.92
CA LYS A 138 -0.68 -11.49 -20.34
C LYS A 138 0.76 -11.05 -20.63
N ALA A 139 1.43 -11.73 -21.55
CA ALA A 139 2.80 -11.38 -21.93
C ALA A 139 2.89 -10.05 -22.70
N GLN A 140 1.81 -9.69 -23.40
CA GLN A 140 1.70 -8.44 -24.16
C GLN A 140 0.85 -7.41 -23.42
N ALA A 141 0.87 -6.17 -23.94
CA ALA A 141 -0.05 -5.14 -23.49
C ALA A 141 -1.50 -5.58 -23.72
N ALA A 142 -2.33 -5.43 -22.71
CA ALA A 142 -3.74 -5.81 -22.74
C ALA A 142 -4.51 -5.04 -21.65
N PRO A 143 -5.83 -4.90 -21.79
CA PRO A 143 -6.66 -4.25 -20.79
C PRO A 143 -6.58 -4.93 -19.43
N PHE A 144 -6.58 -4.13 -18.37
CA PHE A 144 -6.67 -4.57 -16.97
C PHE A 144 -7.20 -3.46 -16.06
N SER A 145 -7.68 -3.85 -14.90
CA SER A 145 -8.05 -2.92 -13.83
C SER A 145 -7.21 -3.20 -12.59
N PHE A 146 -6.99 -2.20 -11.76
CA PHE A 146 -6.36 -2.37 -10.46
C PHE A 146 -6.98 -1.48 -9.39
N LEU A 147 -6.76 -1.87 -8.13
CA LEU A 147 -7.23 -1.12 -6.96
C LEU A 147 -6.10 -0.23 -6.41
N TYR A 148 -6.48 0.90 -5.82
CA TYR A 148 -5.55 1.73 -5.10
C TYR A 148 -6.15 2.16 -3.75
N PHE A 149 -5.31 2.10 -2.71
CA PHE A 149 -5.60 2.49 -1.34
C PHE A 149 -4.47 3.36 -0.81
N GLY A 150 -4.80 4.49 -0.16
CA GLY A 150 -3.89 5.20 0.72
C GLY A 150 -4.18 4.85 2.18
N ASP A 151 -3.26 5.06 3.05
CA ASP A 151 -3.36 5.12 4.52
C ASP A 151 -4.49 4.27 5.13
N ALA A 152 -4.25 2.99 5.33
CA ALA A 152 -5.20 2.08 6.00
C ALA A 152 -5.20 2.23 7.53
N GLN A 153 -4.16 2.85 8.07
CA GLN A 153 -3.84 2.96 9.49
C GLN A 153 -4.99 3.43 10.39
N ASN A 154 -4.89 3.10 11.67
CA ASN A 154 -5.79 3.32 12.78
C ASN A 154 -7.10 2.51 12.72
N SER A 155 -7.31 1.68 13.75
CA SER A 155 -8.49 0.82 13.85
C SER A 155 -8.77 0.04 12.56
N ILE A 156 -7.73 -0.55 12.01
CA ILE A 156 -7.66 -1.14 10.66
C ILE A 156 -8.76 -2.16 10.45
N LEU A 157 -8.87 -3.12 11.37
CA LEU A 157 -9.88 -4.18 11.26
C LEU A 157 -11.31 -3.63 11.31
N SER A 158 -11.55 -2.59 12.13
CA SER A 158 -12.90 -2.04 12.30
C SER A 158 -13.38 -1.19 11.12
N PHE A 159 -12.46 -0.46 10.47
CA PHE A 159 -12.83 0.52 9.45
C PHE A 159 -12.31 0.17 8.06
N TRP A 160 -11.03 -0.13 7.91
CA TRP A 160 -10.45 -0.39 6.59
C TRP A 160 -10.96 -1.69 5.95
N SER A 161 -11.36 -2.69 6.77
CA SER A 161 -11.98 -3.91 6.24
C SER A 161 -13.21 -3.64 5.37
N ARG A 162 -14.00 -2.62 5.72
CA ARG A 162 -15.15 -2.19 4.92
C ARG A 162 -14.71 -1.66 3.55
N ILE A 163 -13.62 -0.91 3.51
CA ILE A 163 -13.12 -0.26 2.30
C ILE A 163 -12.58 -1.30 1.31
N ILE A 164 -11.67 -2.18 1.76
CA ILE A 164 -11.08 -3.19 0.86
C ILE A 164 -12.13 -4.17 0.31
N ARG A 165 -13.13 -4.53 1.13
CA ARG A 165 -14.24 -5.39 0.68
C ARG A 165 -15.17 -4.67 -0.30
N ALA A 166 -15.45 -3.37 -0.09
CA ALA A 166 -16.22 -2.57 -1.04
C ALA A 166 -15.47 -2.41 -2.37
N ALA A 167 -14.15 -2.21 -2.31
CA ALA A 167 -13.29 -2.13 -3.48
C ALA A 167 -13.30 -3.43 -4.28
N TYR A 168 -13.12 -4.58 -3.62
CA TYR A 168 -13.18 -5.87 -4.28
C TYR A 168 -14.56 -6.13 -4.91
N LYS A 169 -15.65 -5.83 -4.19
CA LYS A 169 -17.01 -5.94 -4.73
C LYS A 169 -17.21 -5.07 -5.99
N LYS A 170 -16.56 -3.90 -6.04
CA LYS A 170 -16.65 -2.97 -7.18
C LYS A 170 -15.82 -3.43 -8.38
N ALA A 171 -14.67 -4.02 -8.15
CA ALA A 171 -13.77 -4.54 -9.18
C ALA A 171 -13.24 -5.94 -8.82
N PRO A 172 -14.09 -6.98 -8.91
CA PRO A 172 -13.72 -8.36 -8.49
C PRO A 172 -12.66 -9.00 -9.40
N HIS A 173 -12.42 -8.41 -10.57
CA HIS A 173 -11.39 -8.85 -11.52
C HIS A 173 -10.15 -7.95 -11.51
N ALA A 174 -9.98 -7.14 -10.45
CA ALA A 174 -8.78 -6.34 -10.32
C ALA A 174 -7.53 -7.22 -10.34
N ALA A 175 -6.58 -6.86 -11.18
CA ALA A 175 -5.36 -7.61 -11.40
C ALA A 175 -4.41 -7.56 -10.20
N PHE A 176 -4.39 -6.45 -9.48
CA PHE A 176 -3.59 -6.22 -8.28
C PHE A 176 -4.13 -5.02 -7.49
N SER A 177 -3.57 -4.80 -6.31
CA SER A 177 -3.83 -3.63 -5.48
C SER A 177 -2.55 -2.87 -5.17
N ILE A 178 -2.58 -1.53 -5.24
CA ILE A 178 -1.52 -0.64 -4.74
C ILE A 178 -1.93 -0.12 -3.36
N HIS A 179 -1.01 -0.21 -2.41
CA HIS A 179 -1.17 0.33 -1.05
C HIS A 179 -0.11 1.42 -0.84
N ALA A 180 -0.51 2.69 -0.87
CA ALA A 180 0.42 3.83 -0.91
C ALA A 180 0.94 4.25 0.48
N GLY A 181 1.32 3.28 1.31
CA GLY A 181 1.95 3.48 2.61
C GLY A 181 0.98 3.67 3.76
N ASP A 182 1.53 3.71 4.97
CA ASP A 182 0.81 3.76 6.23
C ASP A 182 -0.26 2.65 6.33
N LEU A 183 0.18 1.41 6.06
CA LEU A 183 -0.65 0.21 6.17
C LEU A 183 -1.02 -0.05 7.63
N VAL A 184 -0.09 0.28 8.54
CA VAL A 184 -0.24 0.21 10.00
C VAL A 184 0.08 1.58 10.63
N ASN A 185 -0.28 1.77 11.89
CA ASN A 185 0.03 3.02 12.60
C ASN A 185 1.37 2.96 13.35
N THR A 186 1.83 1.76 13.71
CA THR A 186 3.06 1.54 14.46
C THR A 186 3.82 0.36 13.87
N ALA A 187 4.93 0.64 13.20
CA ALA A 187 5.71 -0.31 12.39
C ALA A 187 5.93 -1.68 13.03
N HIS A 188 6.36 -1.69 14.31
CA HIS A 188 6.81 -2.90 14.98
C HIS A 188 5.73 -3.61 15.81
N LYS A 189 4.49 -3.09 15.80
CA LYS A 189 3.37 -3.64 16.55
C LYS A 189 2.66 -4.73 15.74
N ASP A 190 2.96 -5.98 16.04
CA ASP A 190 2.50 -7.14 15.25
C ASP A 190 0.97 -7.27 15.19
N ARG A 191 0.28 -6.82 16.24
CA ARG A 191 -1.19 -6.77 16.26
C ARG A 191 -1.77 -5.94 15.12
N GLU A 192 -1.18 -4.79 14.79
CA GLU A 192 -1.69 -3.93 13.73
C GLU A 192 -1.49 -4.58 12.35
N TRP A 193 -0.39 -5.32 12.16
CA TRP A 193 -0.20 -6.17 11.00
C TRP A 193 -1.24 -7.29 10.95
N ALA A 194 -1.52 -7.95 12.08
CA ALA A 194 -2.58 -8.95 12.17
C ALA A 194 -3.96 -8.36 11.77
N GLU A 195 -4.26 -7.14 12.22
CA GLU A 195 -5.48 -6.43 11.82
C GLU A 195 -5.52 -6.15 10.31
N TRP A 196 -4.40 -5.75 9.71
CA TRP A 196 -4.30 -5.46 8.28
C TRP A 196 -4.54 -6.72 7.43
N PHE A 197 -3.84 -7.80 7.76
CA PHE A 197 -4.06 -9.09 7.09
C PHE A 197 -5.49 -9.63 7.29
N LYS A 198 -6.03 -9.52 8.50
CA LYS A 198 -7.40 -9.96 8.80
C LYS A 198 -8.45 -9.13 8.08
N ALA A 199 -8.23 -7.83 7.92
CA ALA A 199 -9.13 -6.92 7.20
C ALA A 199 -9.24 -7.27 5.72
N GLY A 200 -8.11 -7.51 5.06
CA GLY A 200 -8.06 -7.96 3.65
C GLY A 200 -8.43 -9.43 3.48
N GLY A 201 -8.06 -10.27 4.46
CA GLY A 201 -8.37 -11.70 4.44
C GLY A 201 -7.94 -12.37 3.13
N TRP A 202 -8.81 -13.19 2.57
CA TRP A 202 -8.58 -13.91 1.31
C TRP A 202 -8.34 -13.01 0.08
N ILE A 203 -8.65 -11.72 0.16
CA ILE A 203 -8.35 -10.78 -0.95
C ILE A 203 -6.83 -10.67 -1.14
N HIS A 204 -6.04 -10.59 -0.06
CA HIS A 204 -4.58 -10.55 -0.14
C HIS A 204 -3.96 -11.81 -0.74
N SER A 205 -4.58 -12.96 -0.51
CA SER A 205 -4.11 -14.24 -1.06
C SER A 205 -4.56 -14.49 -2.50
N SER A 206 -5.52 -13.71 -3.03
CA SER A 206 -6.07 -13.87 -4.39
C SER A 206 -5.71 -12.72 -5.33
N VAL A 207 -5.55 -11.50 -4.81
CA VAL A 207 -5.22 -10.29 -5.56
C VAL A 207 -3.83 -9.82 -5.14
N PRO A 208 -2.82 -9.91 -6.01
CA PRO A 208 -1.46 -9.50 -5.69
C PRO A 208 -1.37 -8.06 -5.20
N SER A 209 -0.51 -7.82 -4.22
CA SER A 209 -0.32 -6.52 -3.57
C SER A 209 0.99 -5.86 -4.00
N ILE A 210 0.95 -4.54 -4.19
CA ILE A 210 2.09 -3.65 -4.42
C ILE A 210 2.16 -2.69 -3.23
N PRO A 211 2.78 -3.10 -2.11
CA PRO A 211 2.89 -2.28 -0.91
C PRO A 211 3.98 -1.22 -1.05
N VAL A 212 3.70 -0.01 -0.56
CA VAL A 212 4.65 1.10 -0.43
C VAL A 212 4.85 1.40 1.04
N SER A 213 6.07 1.70 1.46
CA SER A 213 6.33 2.07 2.85
C SER A 213 5.99 3.54 3.09
N GLY A 214 5.10 3.81 4.06
CA GLY A 214 4.82 5.14 4.58
C GLY A 214 5.70 5.48 5.79
N ASN A 215 5.48 6.64 6.39
CA ASN A 215 6.25 7.03 7.57
C ASN A 215 5.86 6.24 8.82
N HIS A 216 4.68 5.64 8.85
CA HIS A 216 4.24 4.76 9.93
C HIS A 216 4.80 3.32 9.82
N GLU A 217 5.39 2.93 8.69
CA GLU A 217 6.25 1.75 8.58
C GLU A 217 7.67 2.02 9.11
N TYR A 218 8.01 3.27 9.48
CA TYR A 218 9.29 3.67 10.09
C TYR A 218 9.06 4.29 11.47
N THR A 219 9.03 3.48 12.51
CA THR A 219 8.91 3.96 13.89
C THR A 219 10.15 3.60 14.72
N ASN A 220 10.27 4.17 15.91
CA ASN A 220 11.39 3.86 16.79
C ASN A 220 11.35 2.36 17.18
N LEU A 221 12.45 1.67 16.89
CA LEU A 221 12.65 0.28 17.27
C LEU A 221 13.40 0.23 18.59
N LYS A 222 12.84 -0.48 19.56
CA LYS A 222 13.52 -0.79 20.83
C LYS A 222 13.80 -2.29 20.90
N ILE A 223 15.07 -2.66 21.12
CA ILE A 223 15.50 -4.04 21.33
C ILE A 223 16.20 -4.08 22.70
N ASP A 224 15.71 -4.91 23.61
CA ASP A 224 16.22 -5.04 24.98
C ASP A 224 16.38 -3.68 25.70
N GLY A 225 15.42 -2.79 25.52
CA GLY A 225 15.40 -1.45 26.10
C GLY A 225 16.25 -0.40 25.36
N VAL A 226 17.06 -0.81 24.38
CA VAL A 226 17.92 0.09 23.59
C VAL A 226 17.17 0.63 22.40
N ASP A 227 17.08 1.97 22.30
CA ASP A 227 16.47 2.66 21.16
C ASP A 227 17.43 2.63 19.95
N LYS A 228 16.97 2.06 18.85
CA LYS A 228 17.68 1.97 17.57
C LYS A 228 17.27 3.07 16.59
N GLY A 229 16.47 4.04 17.04
CA GLY A 229 15.89 5.07 16.18
C GLY A 229 14.80 4.55 15.24
N LYS A 230 14.40 5.39 14.30
CA LYS A 230 13.38 5.01 13.32
C LYS A 230 13.91 3.95 12.35
N GLN A 231 13.32 2.77 12.40
CA GLN A 231 13.64 1.63 11.54
C GLN A 231 12.38 1.20 10.76
N LEU A 232 12.60 0.61 9.60
CA LEU A 232 11.55 -0.07 8.85
C LEU A 232 10.95 -1.19 9.71
N ALA A 233 9.65 -1.41 9.61
CA ALA A 233 8.96 -2.52 10.27
C ALA A 233 9.77 -3.81 10.11
N ILE A 234 10.12 -4.46 11.20
CA ILE A 234 10.90 -5.70 11.19
C ILE A 234 10.19 -6.82 10.40
N GLN A 235 8.85 -6.74 10.33
CA GLN A 235 8.03 -7.68 9.58
C GLN A 235 8.06 -7.45 8.07
N TRP A 236 8.43 -6.24 7.58
CA TRP A 236 8.25 -5.82 6.19
C TRP A 236 8.83 -6.81 5.18
N ARG A 237 10.12 -7.11 5.31
CA ARG A 237 10.83 -7.99 4.37
C ARG A 237 10.46 -9.45 4.49
N SER A 238 10.02 -9.88 5.68
CA SER A 238 9.60 -11.25 5.90
C SER A 238 8.21 -11.54 5.35
N GLN A 239 7.34 -10.51 5.30
CA GLN A 239 5.96 -10.68 4.84
C GLN A 239 5.70 -10.24 3.40
N PHE A 240 6.64 -9.52 2.77
CA PHE A 240 6.49 -9.07 1.38
C PHE A 240 7.71 -9.49 0.55
N SER A 241 7.52 -10.40 -0.39
CA SER A 241 8.53 -10.73 -1.40
C SER A 241 8.39 -9.78 -2.59
N LEU A 242 9.30 -8.81 -2.71
CA LEU A 242 9.21 -7.72 -3.67
C LEU A 242 10.40 -7.72 -4.64
N PRO A 243 10.28 -7.10 -5.83
CA PRO A 243 11.36 -7.08 -6.80
C PRO A 243 12.64 -6.45 -6.23
N PRO A 244 13.80 -7.00 -6.52
CA PRO A 244 15.06 -6.38 -6.14
C PRO A 244 15.23 -5.03 -6.84
N ALA A 245 15.75 -4.05 -6.11
CA ALA A 245 15.94 -2.70 -6.64
C ALA A 245 17.23 -2.51 -7.45
N GLY A 246 17.97 -3.60 -7.75
CA GLY A 246 19.21 -3.56 -8.51
C GLY A 246 20.34 -2.83 -7.79
N ASP A 247 20.82 -1.74 -8.34
CA ASP A 247 21.99 -0.97 -7.84
C ASP A 247 21.69 -0.09 -6.62
N LEU A 248 20.48 -0.14 -6.06
CA LEU A 248 20.14 0.67 -4.89
C LEU A 248 20.77 0.12 -3.59
N PRO A 249 21.07 1.00 -2.62
CA PRO A 249 21.56 0.57 -1.30
C PRO A 249 20.60 -0.40 -0.60
N ASN A 250 21.15 -1.26 0.24
CA ASN A 250 20.38 -2.26 0.99
C ASN A 250 19.32 -1.64 1.93
N SER A 251 19.52 -0.37 2.35
CA SER A 251 18.54 0.42 3.09
C SER A 251 17.22 0.64 2.34
N LEU A 252 17.26 0.61 0.99
CA LEU A 252 16.12 0.77 0.09
C LEU A 252 15.60 -0.57 -0.48
N ALA A 253 16.29 -1.69 -0.21
CA ALA A 253 15.86 -3.00 -0.69
C ALA A 253 14.40 -3.28 -0.27
N GLU A 254 13.61 -3.81 -1.21
CA GLU A 254 12.19 -4.18 -1.02
C GLU A 254 11.28 -3.02 -0.58
N THR A 255 11.76 -1.76 -0.66
CA THR A 255 10.95 -0.56 -0.46
C THR A 255 10.96 0.36 -1.67
N VAL A 256 11.94 0.17 -2.57
CA VAL A 256 12.01 0.82 -3.88
C VAL A 256 12.12 -0.25 -4.94
N TYR A 257 11.18 -0.31 -5.85
CA TYR A 257 11.15 -1.34 -6.89
C TYR A 257 10.29 -0.95 -8.09
N THR A 258 10.39 -1.71 -9.15
CA THR A 258 9.58 -1.53 -10.34
C THR A 258 9.19 -2.88 -10.94
N LEU A 259 8.01 -2.92 -11.52
CA LEU A 259 7.51 -4.06 -12.28
C LEU A 259 6.74 -3.58 -13.52
N THR A 260 6.51 -4.49 -14.43
CA THR A 260 5.67 -4.23 -15.62
C THR A 260 4.47 -5.16 -15.58
N TYR A 261 3.28 -4.61 -15.79
CA TYR A 261 2.04 -5.36 -15.90
C TYR A 261 1.33 -4.98 -17.20
N GLN A 262 1.23 -5.91 -18.15
CA GLN A 262 0.48 -5.77 -19.41
C GLN A 262 0.68 -4.41 -20.12
N GLY A 263 1.92 -3.96 -20.27
CA GLY A 263 2.26 -2.69 -20.94
C GLY A 263 2.26 -1.45 -20.07
N ALA A 264 2.01 -1.57 -18.78
CA ALA A 264 2.16 -0.49 -17.81
C ALA A 264 3.38 -0.72 -16.92
N ARG A 265 4.23 0.30 -16.76
CA ARG A 265 5.35 0.34 -15.81
C ARG A 265 4.83 0.89 -14.49
N ILE A 266 4.97 0.11 -13.41
CA ILE A 266 4.64 0.52 -12.06
C ILE A 266 5.94 0.68 -11.28
N ILE A 267 6.10 1.81 -10.61
CA ILE A 267 7.30 2.19 -9.85
C ILE A 267 6.89 2.57 -8.44
N ALA A 268 7.38 1.84 -7.47
CA ALA A 268 7.21 2.14 -6.04
C ALA A 268 8.46 2.85 -5.52
N LEU A 269 8.28 4.00 -4.88
CA LEU A 269 9.34 4.79 -4.26
C LEU A 269 9.15 4.86 -2.74
N ASN A 270 10.25 4.89 -2.02
CA ASN A 270 10.29 5.08 -0.58
C ASN A 270 10.52 6.56 -0.24
N SER A 271 9.44 7.30 -0.08
CA SER A 271 9.51 8.74 0.16
C SER A 271 9.99 9.14 1.58
N ASN A 272 10.47 8.18 2.39
CA ASN A 272 10.95 8.43 3.75
C ASN A 272 12.45 8.74 3.84
N ARG A 273 13.26 8.29 2.88
CA ARG A 273 14.73 8.39 2.95
C ARG A 273 15.40 8.36 1.58
N GLU A 274 16.61 8.86 1.51
CA GLU A 274 17.52 8.72 0.35
C GLU A 274 16.90 9.15 -0.99
N ILE A 275 16.17 10.26 -0.99
CA ILE A 275 15.37 10.72 -2.14
C ILE A 275 16.25 11.02 -3.35
N GLU A 276 17.44 11.60 -3.16
CA GLU A 276 18.39 11.91 -4.23
C GLU A 276 18.90 10.65 -4.92
N THR A 277 19.18 9.59 -4.15
CA THR A 277 19.59 8.29 -4.67
C THR A 277 18.47 7.67 -5.51
N GLN A 278 17.24 7.76 -5.00
CA GLN A 278 16.07 7.27 -5.72
C GLN A 278 15.76 8.08 -6.98
N ALA A 279 15.97 9.39 -6.97
CA ALA A 279 15.77 10.24 -8.17
C ALA A 279 16.70 9.82 -9.31
N LYS A 280 17.98 9.53 -9.02
CA LYS A 280 18.95 9.00 -10.01
C LYS A 280 18.53 7.64 -10.55
N TRP A 281 18.09 6.75 -9.64
CA TRP A 281 17.57 5.44 -10.02
C TRP A 281 16.29 5.55 -10.85
N LEU A 282 15.35 6.40 -10.46
CA LEU A 282 14.11 6.66 -11.19
C LEU A 282 14.40 7.17 -12.60
N GLU A 283 15.34 8.09 -12.75
CA GLU A 283 15.77 8.59 -14.05
C GLU A 283 16.34 7.47 -14.93
N LYS A 284 17.19 6.58 -14.35
CA LYS A 284 17.71 5.40 -15.04
C LYS A 284 16.59 4.44 -15.49
N VAL A 285 15.59 4.21 -14.65
CA VAL A 285 14.44 3.35 -14.97
C VAL A 285 13.59 3.98 -16.08
N LEU A 286 13.27 5.26 -15.95
CA LEU A 286 12.41 5.97 -16.90
C LEU A 286 13.08 6.17 -18.27
N SER A 287 14.41 6.38 -18.31
CA SER A 287 15.15 6.53 -19.58
C SER A 287 15.12 5.27 -20.45
N LYS A 288 14.90 4.10 -19.86
CA LYS A 288 14.81 2.80 -20.52
C LYS A 288 13.37 2.28 -20.65
N ASN A 289 12.40 3.08 -20.21
CA ASN A 289 11.01 2.65 -20.17
C ASN A 289 10.36 2.67 -21.54
N THR A 290 9.90 1.52 -21.99
CA THR A 290 9.16 1.35 -23.26
C THR A 290 7.67 1.10 -23.04
N SER A 291 7.24 1.05 -21.79
CA SER A 291 5.83 0.83 -21.45
C SER A 291 4.97 2.02 -21.84
N LYS A 292 3.79 1.75 -22.38
CA LYS A 292 2.86 2.79 -22.80
C LYS A 292 2.42 3.67 -21.61
N TRP A 293 2.11 3.06 -20.47
CA TRP A 293 1.70 3.75 -19.26
C TRP A 293 2.78 3.68 -18.18
N THR A 294 2.96 4.77 -17.46
CA THR A 294 3.90 4.88 -16.34
C THR A 294 3.18 5.38 -15.11
N ILE A 295 3.13 4.55 -14.08
CA ILE A 295 2.48 4.83 -12.80
C ILE A 295 3.56 4.85 -11.72
N VAL A 296 3.66 5.95 -10.99
CA VAL A 296 4.53 6.06 -9.82
C VAL A 296 3.66 6.08 -8.57
N THR A 297 4.04 5.28 -7.58
CA THR A 297 3.41 5.31 -6.26
C THR A 297 4.45 5.57 -5.20
N MET A 298 4.12 6.42 -4.24
CA MET A 298 4.92 6.73 -3.06
C MET A 298 4.01 7.28 -1.96
N HIS A 299 4.44 7.22 -0.72
CA HIS A 299 3.58 7.64 0.38
C HIS A 299 3.38 9.16 0.45
N HIS A 300 4.45 9.93 0.60
CA HIS A 300 4.34 11.40 0.74
C HIS A 300 3.92 12.06 -0.58
N PRO A 301 2.86 12.89 -0.57
CA PRO A 301 2.39 13.53 -1.80
C PRO A 301 3.35 14.62 -2.30
N MET A 302 3.45 14.73 -3.62
CA MET A 302 4.20 15.79 -4.28
C MET A 302 3.61 17.16 -3.95
N PHE A 303 2.29 17.24 -3.88
CA PHE A 303 1.53 18.44 -3.55
C PHE A 303 0.61 18.12 -2.39
N SER A 304 1.01 18.59 -1.21
CA SER A 304 0.27 18.30 0.02
C SER A 304 -1.10 18.96 0.02
N SER A 305 -2.08 18.22 0.49
CA SER A 305 -3.47 18.66 0.64
C SER A 305 -3.90 18.85 2.10
N GLY A 306 -3.18 18.24 3.05
CA GLY A 306 -3.42 18.40 4.48
C GLY A 306 -2.98 19.77 5.01
N ALA A 307 -3.74 20.32 5.95
CA ALA A 307 -3.44 21.60 6.59
C ALA A 307 -2.07 21.58 7.29
N GLY A 308 -1.23 22.60 7.03
CA GLY A 308 0.09 22.75 7.65
C GLY A 308 1.15 21.75 7.15
N ARG A 309 0.88 21.00 6.09
CA ARG A 309 1.79 19.97 5.55
C ARG A 309 2.42 20.44 4.23
N ASP A 310 3.66 20.02 4.02
CA ASP A 310 4.38 20.17 2.75
C ASP A 310 5.54 19.17 2.68
N ASN A 311 5.80 18.64 1.51
CA ASN A 311 6.90 17.72 1.20
C ASN A 311 7.87 18.36 0.21
N ALA A 312 8.27 19.60 0.48
CA ALA A 312 9.09 20.44 -0.41
C ALA A 312 10.40 19.75 -0.84
N THR A 313 11.08 19.04 0.07
CA THR A 313 12.32 18.31 -0.25
C THR A 313 12.08 17.23 -1.30
N ASN A 314 11.09 16.34 -1.07
CA ASN A 314 10.77 15.28 -2.01
C ASN A 314 10.36 15.86 -3.36
N ARG A 315 9.54 16.90 -3.35
CA ARG A 315 9.06 17.57 -4.56
C ARG A 315 10.23 18.19 -5.34
N LYS A 316 11.11 18.93 -4.68
CA LYS A 316 12.29 19.57 -5.30
C LYS A 316 13.17 18.55 -6.05
N VAL A 317 13.32 17.36 -5.49
CA VAL A 317 14.22 16.33 -6.03
C VAL A 317 13.54 15.49 -7.11
N LEU A 318 12.30 15.02 -6.87
CA LEU A 318 11.63 14.05 -7.75
C LEU A 318 10.88 14.71 -8.91
N LYS A 319 10.29 15.91 -8.70
CA LYS A 319 9.47 16.58 -9.72
C LYS A 319 10.19 16.81 -11.05
N PRO A 320 11.46 17.25 -11.09
CA PRO A 320 12.18 17.43 -12.34
C PRO A 320 12.26 16.14 -13.18
N VAL A 321 12.47 14.98 -12.53
CA VAL A 321 12.51 13.67 -13.20
C VAL A 321 11.11 13.28 -13.69
N ILE A 322 10.10 13.42 -12.84
CA ILE A 322 8.69 13.13 -13.18
C ILE A 322 8.22 13.97 -14.37
N ASP A 323 8.52 15.26 -14.38
CA ASP A 323 8.15 16.18 -15.45
C ASP A 323 8.90 15.90 -16.76
N LYS A 324 10.21 15.60 -16.68
CA LYS A 324 11.05 15.25 -17.84
C LYS A 324 10.50 14.04 -18.59
N TYR A 325 10.15 12.99 -17.85
CA TYR A 325 9.65 11.74 -18.43
C TYR A 325 8.12 11.69 -18.53
N LYS A 326 7.42 12.76 -18.16
CA LYS A 326 5.95 12.89 -18.27
C LYS A 326 5.22 11.69 -17.67
N VAL A 327 5.58 11.30 -16.43
CA VAL A 327 4.89 10.21 -15.71
C VAL A 327 3.38 10.41 -15.78
N ASP A 328 2.62 9.35 -16.09
CA ASP A 328 1.19 9.49 -16.37
C ASP A 328 0.35 9.73 -15.12
N LEU A 329 0.59 8.91 -14.09
CA LEU A 329 -0.21 8.91 -12.87
C LEU A 329 0.69 8.76 -11.64
N LEU A 330 0.46 9.60 -10.62
CA LEU A 330 1.08 9.49 -9.30
C LEU A 330 0.00 9.17 -8.27
N LEU A 331 0.18 8.07 -7.53
CA LEU A 331 -0.72 7.58 -6.49
C LEU A 331 -0.04 7.71 -5.11
N GLN A 332 -0.64 8.47 -4.21
CA GLN A 332 0.01 8.95 -2.98
C GLN A 332 -0.95 8.94 -1.79
N GLY A 333 -0.42 8.91 -0.56
CA GLY A 333 -1.16 8.91 0.70
C GLY A 333 -0.78 10.07 1.62
N HIS A 334 -0.64 9.78 2.92
CA HIS A 334 -0.07 10.65 3.95
C HIS A 334 -0.96 11.77 4.46
N ASP A 335 -1.63 12.51 3.61
CA ASP A 335 -2.31 13.74 4.02
C ASP A 335 -3.73 13.53 4.57
N HIS A 336 -4.23 12.31 4.60
CA HIS A 336 -5.52 11.94 5.16
C HIS A 336 -6.70 12.81 4.70
N THR A 337 -6.59 13.31 3.46
CA THR A 337 -7.60 14.03 2.70
C THR A 337 -7.64 13.45 1.29
N TYR A 338 -8.59 13.86 0.49
CA TYR A 338 -8.59 13.54 -0.92
C TYR A 338 -8.24 14.78 -1.75
N ALA A 339 -7.30 14.63 -2.68
CA ALA A 339 -6.99 15.65 -3.66
C ALA A 339 -6.62 14.99 -4.99
N ARG A 340 -7.18 15.49 -6.07
CA ARG A 340 -6.77 15.17 -7.43
C ARG A 340 -6.48 16.46 -8.20
N GLY A 341 -5.34 16.48 -8.86
CA GLY A 341 -4.93 17.58 -9.71
C GLY A 341 -3.97 17.15 -10.80
N HIS A 342 -3.53 18.07 -11.61
CA HIS A 342 -2.68 17.78 -12.77
C HIS A 342 -1.75 18.93 -13.08
N THR A 343 -0.67 18.63 -13.80
CA THR A 343 0.22 19.63 -14.38
C THR A 343 -0.10 19.79 -15.87
N PRO A 344 -0.59 20.96 -16.33
CA PRO A 344 -0.80 21.22 -17.75
C PRO A 344 0.54 21.28 -18.49
N VAL A 345 0.51 21.04 -19.80
CA VAL A 345 1.73 21.15 -20.65
C VAL A 345 2.27 22.58 -20.65
N ARG A 346 1.37 23.59 -20.69
CA ARG A 346 1.68 25.02 -20.60
C ARG A 346 0.82 25.69 -19.55
N MET A 347 1.41 26.36 -18.58
CA MET A 347 0.68 27.07 -17.52
C MET A 347 -0.16 28.25 -18.05
N SER A 348 0.22 28.85 -19.17
CA SER A 348 -0.58 29.88 -19.84
C SER A 348 -1.90 29.35 -20.41
N ASP A 349 -2.05 28.02 -20.53
CA ASP A 349 -3.21 27.38 -21.11
C ASP A 349 -3.88 26.42 -20.11
N THR A 350 -4.45 27.01 -19.06
CA THR A 350 -5.17 26.26 -18.01
C THR A 350 -6.48 25.64 -18.49
N LYS A 351 -6.94 26.00 -19.69
CA LYS A 351 -8.13 25.42 -20.33
C LYS A 351 -7.79 24.25 -21.25
N SER A 352 -6.50 24.04 -21.55
CA SER A 352 -6.06 22.92 -22.36
C SER A 352 -6.32 21.60 -21.67
N SER A 353 -6.84 20.64 -22.41
CA SER A 353 -6.91 19.24 -21.97
C SER A 353 -5.54 18.56 -21.89
N LYS A 354 -4.48 19.14 -22.50
CA LYS A 354 -3.14 18.52 -22.53
C LYS A 354 -2.41 18.67 -21.20
N ILE A 355 -2.03 17.54 -20.62
CA ILE A 355 -1.35 17.47 -19.32
C ILE A 355 -0.03 16.71 -19.39
N LYS A 356 0.85 16.95 -18.41
CA LYS A 356 2.07 16.17 -18.17
C LYS A 356 1.78 14.97 -17.26
N SER A 357 1.18 15.23 -16.10
CA SER A 357 0.97 14.21 -15.06
C SER A 357 -0.33 14.44 -14.30
N LEU A 358 -0.98 13.35 -13.90
CA LEU A 358 -2.11 13.35 -12.97
C LEU A 358 -1.60 12.95 -11.57
N TYR A 359 -1.95 13.76 -10.57
CA TYR A 359 -1.59 13.55 -9.16
C TYR A 359 -2.82 13.23 -8.34
N VAL A 360 -2.73 12.18 -7.53
CA VAL A 360 -3.78 11.79 -6.60
C VAL A 360 -3.18 11.60 -5.22
N ASN A 361 -3.78 12.22 -4.22
CA ASN A 361 -3.61 11.93 -2.82
C ASN A 361 -4.93 11.38 -2.27
N SER A 362 -4.91 10.22 -1.61
CA SER A 362 -6.12 9.59 -1.10
C SER A 362 -5.86 8.92 0.25
N VAL A 363 -6.93 8.75 1.02
CA VAL A 363 -6.94 8.06 2.31
C VAL A 363 -8.05 7.02 2.33
N SER A 364 -7.76 5.85 2.86
CA SER A 364 -8.72 4.73 2.94
C SER A 364 -9.10 4.37 4.39
N GLY A 365 -8.27 4.74 5.35
CA GLY A 365 -8.52 4.56 6.79
C GLY A 365 -9.40 5.65 7.41
N PRO A 366 -9.68 5.55 8.71
CA PRO A 366 -10.58 6.47 9.42
C PRO A 366 -9.91 7.76 9.89
N LYS A 367 -8.58 7.85 9.88
CA LYS A 367 -7.85 9.05 10.31
C LYS A 367 -7.98 10.13 9.26
N MET A 368 -8.46 11.31 9.64
CA MET A 368 -8.77 12.40 8.74
C MET A 368 -8.13 13.71 9.18
N TYR A 369 -7.71 14.53 8.20
CA TYR A 369 -7.18 15.86 8.43
C TYR A 369 -8.06 16.91 7.77
N ASP A 370 -7.86 18.17 8.17
CA ASP A 370 -8.44 19.31 7.47
C ASP A 370 -7.66 19.58 6.19
N PHE A 371 -8.35 20.10 5.18
CA PHE A 371 -7.74 20.51 3.92
C PHE A 371 -7.02 21.85 4.11
N ARG A 372 -5.95 22.07 3.34
CA ARG A 372 -5.27 23.36 3.28
C ARG A 372 -6.25 24.46 2.88
N LYS A 373 -6.18 25.62 3.57
CA LYS A 373 -7.07 26.76 3.30
C LYS A 373 -6.88 27.33 1.90
N ASP A 374 -5.64 27.34 1.39
CA ASP A 374 -5.27 27.83 0.06
C ASP A 374 -5.51 26.82 -1.09
N GLY A 375 -5.96 25.62 -0.75
CA GLY A 375 -5.99 24.52 -1.73
C GLY A 375 -4.58 24.19 -2.22
N TRP A 376 -4.34 24.25 -3.53
CA TRP A 376 -3.01 24.16 -4.12
C TRP A 376 -2.53 25.49 -4.73
N ASN A 377 -3.06 26.63 -4.29
CA ASN A 377 -2.69 27.94 -4.84
C ASN A 377 -1.19 28.25 -4.61
N THR A 378 -0.63 27.84 -3.47
CA THR A 378 0.82 27.94 -3.19
C THR A 378 1.67 27.19 -4.22
N TYR A 379 1.15 26.12 -4.82
CA TYR A 379 1.88 25.30 -5.80
C TYR A 379 1.64 25.72 -7.26
N LYS A 380 0.78 26.70 -7.52
CA LYS A 380 0.56 27.22 -8.89
C LYS A 380 1.85 27.63 -9.62
N PRO A 381 2.83 28.30 -8.95
CA PRO A 381 4.11 28.60 -9.59
C PRO A 381 4.89 27.35 -10.04
N GLU A 382 4.64 26.20 -9.39
CA GLU A 382 5.24 24.90 -9.75
C GLU A 382 4.47 24.18 -10.86
N GLY A 383 3.42 24.78 -11.38
CA GLY A 383 2.68 24.31 -12.55
C GLY A 383 1.64 23.24 -12.26
N VAL A 384 1.01 23.23 -11.09
CA VAL A 384 -0.05 22.26 -10.77
C VAL A 384 -1.39 22.96 -10.53
N LEU A 385 -2.46 22.28 -10.92
CA LEU A 385 -3.84 22.71 -10.72
C LEU A 385 -4.59 21.64 -9.91
N LEU A 386 -5.26 22.08 -8.82
CA LEU A 386 -6.20 21.24 -8.08
C LEU A 386 -7.52 21.16 -8.86
N ALA A 387 -8.00 19.94 -9.08
CA ALA A 387 -9.23 19.69 -9.84
C ALA A 387 -10.39 19.18 -8.97
N ARG A 388 -10.09 18.40 -7.91
CA ARG A 388 -11.11 17.84 -7.01
C ARG A 388 -10.51 17.64 -5.62
N LYS A 389 -11.30 17.86 -4.56
CA LYS A 389 -10.90 17.67 -3.17
C LYS A 389 -12.03 17.12 -2.32
N ALA A 390 -11.68 16.44 -1.19
CA ALA A 390 -12.61 16.08 -0.13
C ALA A 390 -11.90 15.97 1.23
N VAL A 391 -12.66 16.09 2.30
CA VAL A 391 -12.26 15.85 3.68
C VAL A 391 -13.23 14.86 4.34
N LYS A 392 -12.81 14.28 5.47
CA LYS A 392 -13.66 13.43 6.34
C LYS A 392 -14.36 12.28 5.61
N THR A 393 -13.78 11.82 4.50
CA THR A 393 -14.37 10.76 3.68
C THR A 393 -13.26 9.80 3.22
N PRO A 394 -13.31 8.51 3.60
CA PRO A 394 -12.38 7.50 3.11
C PRO A 394 -12.78 7.04 1.70
N PHE A 395 -11.76 6.80 0.87
CA PHE A 395 -11.95 6.40 -0.52
C PHE A 395 -11.18 5.13 -0.84
N PHE A 396 -11.62 4.45 -1.88
CA PHE A 396 -10.83 3.51 -2.68
C PHE A 396 -10.95 3.88 -4.15
N GLN A 397 -9.98 3.49 -4.94
CA GLN A 397 -9.99 3.79 -6.35
C GLN A 397 -9.94 2.52 -7.20
N VAL A 398 -10.60 2.59 -8.35
CA VAL A 398 -10.51 1.62 -9.43
C VAL A 398 -9.93 2.34 -10.63
N ILE A 399 -8.82 1.84 -11.13
CA ILE A 399 -8.14 2.38 -12.31
C ILE A 399 -8.17 1.31 -13.40
N ASP A 400 -8.71 1.67 -14.56
CA ASP A 400 -8.73 0.82 -15.74
C ASP A 400 -7.71 1.32 -16.75
N VAL A 401 -6.95 0.40 -17.34
CA VAL A 401 -5.99 0.66 -18.41
C VAL A 401 -6.43 -0.12 -19.64
N GLU A 402 -6.79 0.59 -20.70
CA GLU A 402 -7.30 0.02 -21.95
C GLU A 402 -6.64 0.73 -23.15
N ASP A 403 -5.64 0.11 -23.75
CA ASP A 403 -4.88 0.66 -24.87
C ASP A 403 -4.39 2.10 -24.63
N ASP A 404 -5.00 3.08 -25.30
CA ASP A 404 -4.68 4.50 -25.22
C ASP A 404 -5.44 5.23 -24.11
N TRP A 405 -6.25 4.52 -23.34
CA TRP A 405 -7.07 5.10 -22.30
C TRP A 405 -6.67 4.59 -20.91
N LEU A 406 -6.60 5.53 -19.96
CA LEU A 406 -6.57 5.24 -18.53
C LEU A 406 -7.77 5.92 -17.89
N THR A 407 -8.63 5.15 -17.24
CA THR A 407 -9.83 5.66 -16.55
C THR A 407 -9.60 5.57 -15.05
N TYR A 408 -9.57 6.71 -14.39
CA TYR A 408 -9.48 6.83 -12.94
C TYR A 408 -10.85 7.07 -12.34
N ARG A 409 -11.21 6.31 -11.31
CA ARG A 409 -12.48 6.45 -10.56
C ARG A 409 -12.25 6.30 -9.08
N ALA A 410 -12.69 7.27 -8.28
CA ALA A 410 -12.67 7.24 -6.82
C ALA A 410 -14.07 7.00 -6.26
N PHE A 411 -14.18 6.03 -5.38
CA PHE A 411 -15.43 5.63 -4.76
C PHE A 411 -15.38 5.84 -3.25
N MET A 412 -16.49 6.26 -2.68
CA MET A 412 -16.71 6.28 -1.24
C MET A 412 -16.92 4.86 -0.70
N ALA A 413 -16.82 4.70 0.61
CA ALA A 413 -16.96 3.42 1.29
C ALA A 413 -18.30 2.70 1.06
N ASN A 414 -19.34 3.41 0.67
CA ASN A 414 -20.66 2.87 0.29
C ASN A 414 -20.77 2.45 -1.19
N GLY A 415 -19.69 2.66 -1.97
CA GLY A 415 -19.62 2.32 -3.39
C GLY A 415 -20.12 3.40 -4.35
N GLU A 416 -20.52 4.57 -3.83
CA GLU A 416 -20.89 5.72 -4.68
C GLU A 416 -19.65 6.34 -5.32
N LEU A 417 -19.77 6.70 -6.61
CA LEU A 417 -18.75 7.40 -7.36
C LEU A 417 -18.65 8.85 -6.87
N TYR A 418 -17.44 9.25 -6.47
CA TYR A 418 -17.17 10.62 -6.01
C TYR A 418 -16.39 11.44 -7.04
N ASP A 419 -15.39 10.83 -7.68
CA ASP A 419 -14.55 11.50 -8.66
C ASP A 419 -14.17 10.54 -9.78
N ALA A 420 -14.08 11.06 -10.99
CA ALA A 420 -13.65 10.29 -12.13
C ALA A 420 -13.06 11.19 -13.23
N VAL A 421 -12.10 10.63 -13.97
CA VAL A 421 -11.47 11.30 -15.11
C VAL A 421 -10.85 10.25 -16.03
N ARG A 422 -10.73 10.57 -17.30
CA ARG A 422 -10.05 9.73 -18.29
C ARG A 422 -8.81 10.44 -18.85
N LEU A 423 -7.73 9.70 -18.98
CA LEU A 423 -6.54 10.11 -19.74
C LEU A 423 -6.55 9.41 -21.08
N HIS A 424 -6.38 10.16 -22.16
CA HIS A 424 -6.13 9.64 -23.49
C HIS A 424 -4.69 9.89 -23.88
N LYS A 425 -3.92 8.86 -24.17
CA LYS A 425 -2.54 8.96 -24.63
C LYS A 425 -2.51 8.93 -26.14
N LEU A 426 -2.07 10.03 -26.74
CA LEU A 426 -1.98 10.19 -28.18
C LEU A 426 -0.74 9.46 -28.75
N ALA A 427 -0.72 9.27 -30.07
CA ALA A 427 0.37 8.56 -30.76
C ALA A 427 1.75 9.23 -30.58
N ASP A 428 1.80 10.54 -30.36
CA ASP A 428 3.02 11.31 -30.07
C ASP A 428 3.45 11.20 -28.59
N GLY A 429 2.76 10.40 -27.77
CA GLY A 429 2.99 10.23 -26.35
C GLY A 429 2.50 11.39 -25.49
N SER A 430 1.87 12.41 -26.04
CA SER A 430 1.18 13.44 -25.29
C SER A 430 -0.12 12.90 -24.68
N LYS A 431 -0.64 13.58 -23.65
CA LYS A 431 -1.85 13.14 -22.95
C LYS A 431 -2.91 14.22 -22.90
N GLU A 432 -4.14 13.81 -23.05
CA GLU A 432 -5.32 14.66 -22.87
C GLU A 432 -6.15 14.17 -21.70
N LEU A 433 -6.55 15.12 -20.87
CA LEU A 433 -7.46 14.90 -19.74
C LEU A 433 -8.89 15.12 -20.20
N HIS A 434 -9.70 14.09 -20.13
CA HIS A 434 -11.12 14.14 -20.46
C HIS A 434 -11.96 14.09 -19.18
N PRO A 435 -12.83 15.08 -18.94
CA PRO A 435 -13.72 15.07 -17.79
C PRO A 435 -14.68 13.88 -17.86
N TRP A 436 -15.15 13.43 -16.71
CA TRP A 436 -16.24 12.46 -16.64
C TRP A 436 -17.54 13.10 -17.18
N LYS A 437 -18.34 12.31 -17.88
CA LYS A 437 -19.53 12.82 -18.56
C LYS A 437 -20.70 13.09 -17.60
N ASP A 438 -20.80 12.29 -16.54
CA ASP A 438 -21.90 12.40 -15.58
C ASP A 438 -21.59 13.42 -14.49
N ASP A 439 -22.63 13.95 -13.84
CA ASP A 439 -22.47 14.83 -12.69
C ASP A 439 -21.89 14.04 -11.49
N LEU A 440 -20.74 14.48 -11.01
CA LEU A 440 -20.06 13.90 -9.86
C LEU A 440 -20.51 14.52 -8.51
N GLY A 441 -21.51 15.39 -8.54
CA GLY A 441 -22.00 16.09 -7.37
C GLY A 441 -21.00 17.09 -6.78
N LYS A 442 -21.35 17.66 -5.61
CA LYS A 442 -20.53 18.67 -4.93
C LYS A 442 -19.30 18.07 -4.27
N GLU A 443 -18.25 18.87 -4.11
CA GLU A 443 -17.10 18.53 -3.26
C GLU A 443 -17.50 18.35 -1.80
N ARG A 444 -16.78 17.52 -1.07
CA ARG A 444 -16.99 17.20 0.34
C ARG A 444 -15.92 17.80 1.24
#